data_8ba33ff27f6f7102f5de4242862e4e93
#
_entry.id   8ba33ff27f6f7102f5de4242862e4e93
#
_cell.length_a   1.000
_cell.length_b   1.000
_cell.length_c   1.000
_cell.angle_alpha   90.00
_cell.angle_beta   90.00
_cell.angle_gamma   90.00
#
_symmetry.space_group_name_H-M   'P 1'
#
loop_
_entity.id
_entity.type
_entity.pdbx_description
1 polymer ?
#
loop_
_entity_poly.entity_id
_entity_poly.type
_entity_poly.pdbx_seq_one_letter_code
_entity_poly.pdbx_strand_id
1 'polypeptide(L)'
;EEKNIKELEISNEELIGKFISEDIVNLDTGEIFAEAGEEITEELIALFELEKIKSIPILVIDNINSSPFLRNTLALDKSIDKETALFEIYKILRPGEPPTVESATALFESLFFDADRYDLSDVGRVKLNMRLNLDTPDTVRVLTKEDIASVLKTLVDLRDGKGDIDDIDNLGNRRVRSVGELVENQFRIGLLRMERAIR
;
A
#
# COMPACT_ATOMS: atom_id res chain seq x y z
N GLU A 1 7.14 -15.54 15.90
CA GLU A 1 8.06 -15.28 14.74
C GLU A 1 9.34 -16.12 14.79
N GLU A 2 9.78 -16.62 15.95
CA GLU A 2 11.01 -17.43 16.06
C GLU A 2 10.89 -18.87 15.55
N LYS A 3 9.67 -19.36 15.32
CA LYS A 3 9.41 -20.65 14.68
C LYS A 3 8.51 -20.37 13.48
N ASN A 4 8.98 -20.57 12.27
CA ASN A 4 8.19 -20.53 11.03
C ASN A 4 7.05 -21.56 11.06
N ILE A 5 6.12 -21.42 11.99
CA ILE A 5 4.91 -22.23 12.09
C ILE A 5 3.93 -21.64 11.09
N LYS A 6 3.66 -22.35 10.00
CA LYS A 6 2.74 -21.95 8.94
C LYS A 6 1.30 -22.42 9.20
N GLU A 7 1.13 -23.46 9.99
CA GLU A 7 -0.16 -24.04 10.30
C GLU A 7 -0.27 -24.32 11.80
N LEU A 8 -1.40 -23.99 12.38
CA LEU A 8 -1.73 -24.21 13.79
C LEU A 8 -3.06 -24.96 13.85
N GLU A 9 -3.14 -25.99 14.66
CA GLU A 9 -4.44 -26.59 15.04
C GLU A 9 -5.11 -25.69 16.07
N ILE A 10 -6.24 -25.09 15.70
CA ILE A 10 -7.00 -24.17 16.53
C ILE A 10 -8.42 -24.74 16.66
N SER A 11 -9.02 -24.61 17.84
CA SER A 11 -10.40 -25.01 18.08
C SER A 11 -11.39 -24.08 17.35
N ASN A 12 -12.56 -24.58 16.98
CA ASN A 12 -13.58 -23.79 16.30
C ASN A 12 -14.02 -22.56 17.13
N GLU A 13 -14.03 -22.69 18.45
CA GLU A 13 -14.35 -21.60 19.37
C GLU A 13 -13.34 -20.46 19.32
N GLU A 14 -12.06 -20.76 19.08
CA GLU A 14 -10.99 -19.77 18.95
C GLU A 14 -10.92 -19.14 17.55
N LEU A 15 -11.56 -19.73 16.56
CA LEU A 15 -11.67 -19.20 15.20
C LEU A 15 -12.75 -18.11 15.09
N ILE A 16 -13.78 -18.17 15.92
CA ILE A 16 -14.86 -17.19 15.91
C ILE A 16 -14.29 -15.78 16.22
N GLY A 17 -14.67 -14.80 15.41
CA GLY A 17 -14.20 -13.42 15.54
C GLY A 17 -12.81 -13.15 14.95
N LYS A 18 -12.15 -14.15 14.32
CA LYS A 18 -10.96 -13.92 13.52
C LYS A 18 -11.34 -13.56 12.09
N PHE A 19 -10.40 -13.00 11.34
CA PHE A 19 -10.62 -12.53 9.97
C PHE A 19 -9.87 -13.40 8.98
N ILE A 20 -10.52 -13.69 7.86
CA ILE A 20 -9.97 -14.47 6.75
C ILE A 20 -8.94 -13.62 5.97
N SER A 21 -7.79 -14.20 5.61
CA SER A 21 -6.73 -13.47 4.90
C SER A 21 -6.81 -13.57 3.38
N GLU A 22 -7.43 -14.62 2.85
CA GLU A 22 -7.55 -14.89 1.42
C GLU A 22 -8.94 -15.43 1.12
N ASP A 23 -9.45 -15.19 -0.10
CA ASP A 23 -10.75 -15.73 -0.52
C ASP A 23 -10.76 -17.26 -0.44
N ILE A 24 -11.78 -17.83 0.20
CA ILE A 24 -11.98 -19.26 0.26
C ILE A 24 -12.94 -19.66 -0.84
N VAL A 25 -12.39 -20.31 -1.87
CA VAL A 25 -13.10 -20.67 -3.10
C VAL A 25 -13.24 -22.19 -3.20
N ASN A 26 -14.40 -22.65 -3.62
CA ASN A 26 -14.59 -24.04 -4.02
C ASN A 26 -13.84 -24.31 -5.32
N LEU A 27 -12.84 -25.20 -5.26
CA LEU A 27 -11.99 -25.51 -6.40
C LEU A 27 -12.74 -26.23 -7.54
N ASP A 28 -13.89 -26.88 -7.24
CA ASP A 28 -14.68 -27.64 -8.22
C ASP A 28 -15.73 -26.74 -8.91
N THR A 29 -16.37 -25.84 -8.16
CA THR A 29 -17.47 -24.99 -8.66
C THR A 29 -17.03 -23.56 -8.96
N GLY A 30 -15.93 -23.08 -8.38
CA GLY A 30 -15.49 -21.68 -8.45
C GLY A 30 -16.33 -20.73 -7.56
N GLU A 31 -17.19 -21.26 -6.71
CA GLU A 31 -18.01 -20.47 -5.78
C GLU A 31 -17.17 -19.97 -4.61
N ILE A 32 -17.32 -18.70 -4.25
CA ILE A 32 -16.62 -18.09 -3.12
C ILE A 32 -17.45 -18.35 -1.87
N PHE A 33 -16.91 -19.08 -0.91
CA PHE A 33 -17.54 -19.35 0.38
C PHE A 33 -17.37 -18.19 1.37
N ALA A 34 -16.22 -17.54 1.34
CA ALA A 34 -15.93 -16.39 2.17
C ALA A 34 -14.86 -15.51 1.51
N GLU A 35 -15.01 -14.20 1.64
CA GLU A 35 -14.11 -13.22 1.07
C GLU A 35 -12.98 -12.84 2.06
N ALA A 36 -11.85 -12.39 1.50
CA ALA A 36 -10.74 -11.89 2.29
C ALA A 36 -11.15 -10.70 3.16
N GLY A 37 -10.79 -10.72 4.44
CA GLY A 37 -11.17 -9.70 5.42
C GLY A 37 -12.53 -9.93 6.09
N GLU A 38 -13.28 -10.95 5.71
CA GLU A 38 -14.53 -11.32 6.37
C GLU A 38 -14.29 -11.92 7.76
N GLU A 39 -15.20 -11.65 8.68
CA GLU A 39 -15.14 -12.17 10.05
C GLU A 39 -15.71 -13.60 10.08
N ILE A 40 -14.99 -14.49 10.71
CA ILE A 40 -15.41 -15.89 10.86
C ILE A 40 -16.54 -15.95 11.88
N THR A 41 -17.74 -16.32 11.41
CA THR A 41 -18.94 -16.56 12.18
C THR A 41 -19.19 -18.05 12.42
N GLU A 42 -20.08 -18.38 13.34
CA GLU A 42 -20.50 -19.77 13.57
C GLU A 42 -21.10 -20.41 12.31
N GLU A 43 -21.81 -19.62 11.50
CA GLU A 43 -22.41 -20.07 10.24
C GLU A 43 -21.34 -20.47 9.20
N LEU A 44 -20.28 -19.67 9.09
CA LEU A 44 -19.15 -19.97 8.21
C LEU A 44 -18.38 -21.21 8.66
N ILE A 45 -18.19 -21.39 9.96
CA ILE A 45 -17.56 -22.61 10.50
C ILE A 45 -18.37 -23.85 10.14
N ALA A 46 -19.70 -23.81 10.30
CA ALA A 46 -20.57 -24.92 9.94
C ALA A 46 -20.48 -25.23 8.41
N LEU A 47 -20.37 -24.19 7.58
CA LEU A 47 -20.17 -24.33 6.14
C LEU A 47 -18.81 -24.99 5.83
N PHE A 48 -17.74 -24.55 6.49
CA PHE A 48 -16.39 -25.12 6.28
C PHE A 48 -16.30 -26.58 6.71
N GLU A 49 -17.01 -26.98 7.77
CA GLU A 49 -17.12 -28.38 8.20
C GLU A 49 -17.88 -29.23 7.17
N LEU A 50 -18.99 -28.70 6.63
CA LEU A 50 -19.80 -29.39 5.61
C LEU A 50 -18.97 -29.62 4.34
N GLU A 51 -18.22 -28.63 3.90
CA GLU A 51 -17.38 -28.66 2.71
C GLU A 51 -15.99 -29.30 2.96
N LYS A 52 -15.73 -29.76 4.19
CA LYS A 52 -14.49 -30.42 4.63
C LYS A 52 -13.23 -29.60 4.38
N ILE A 53 -13.32 -28.28 4.53
CA ILE A 53 -12.18 -27.37 4.44
C ILE A 53 -11.29 -27.59 5.67
N LYS A 54 -10.05 -28.01 5.45
CA LYS A 54 -9.12 -28.39 6.53
C LYS A 54 -8.20 -27.25 6.97
N SER A 55 -7.99 -26.28 6.11
CA SER A 55 -7.09 -25.17 6.37
C SER A 55 -7.78 -23.85 6.03
N ILE A 56 -7.82 -22.95 6.97
CA ILE A 56 -8.44 -21.63 6.84
C ILE A 56 -7.33 -20.61 6.99
N PRO A 57 -7.05 -19.80 5.96
CA PRO A 57 -6.07 -18.73 6.05
C PRO A 57 -6.64 -17.58 6.88
N ILE A 58 -6.01 -17.25 8.02
CA ILE A 58 -6.46 -16.20 8.94
C ILE A 58 -5.47 -15.06 9.05
N LEU A 59 -5.97 -13.85 9.28
CA LEU A 59 -5.15 -12.69 9.65
C LEU A 59 -4.74 -12.80 11.12
N VAL A 60 -3.44 -12.62 11.39
CA VAL A 60 -2.93 -12.60 12.76
C VAL A 60 -3.19 -11.21 13.34
N ILE A 61 -4.33 -11.05 13.99
CA ILE A 61 -4.74 -9.83 14.69
C ILE A 61 -4.92 -10.20 16.16
N ASP A 62 -4.08 -9.62 17.04
CA ASP A 62 -4.14 -9.85 18.48
C ASP A 62 -4.52 -8.60 19.28
N ASN A 63 -4.72 -7.46 18.62
CA ASN A 63 -5.03 -6.15 19.21
C ASN A 63 -3.98 -5.62 20.21
N ILE A 64 -2.87 -6.32 20.37
CA ILE A 64 -1.76 -5.91 21.24
C ILE A 64 -0.55 -5.56 20.38
N ASN A 65 -0.11 -6.48 19.53
CA ASN A 65 1.06 -6.32 18.65
C ASN A 65 0.69 -6.09 17.18
N SER A 66 -0.52 -6.52 16.79
CA SER A 66 -1.03 -6.42 15.42
C SER A 66 -2.49 -5.97 15.46
N SER A 67 -2.71 -4.70 15.17
CA SER A 67 -4.04 -4.10 15.15
C SER A 67 -4.71 -4.25 13.78
N PRO A 68 -6.06 -4.21 13.70
CA PRO A 68 -6.82 -4.44 12.47
C PRO A 68 -6.90 -3.20 11.55
N PHE A 69 -5.96 -2.25 11.64
CA PHE A 69 -6.08 -0.95 10.97
C PHE A 69 -6.20 -1.07 9.45
N LEU A 70 -5.34 -1.88 8.83
CA LEU A 70 -5.36 -2.06 7.38
C LEU A 70 -6.64 -2.74 6.92
N ARG A 71 -7.03 -3.82 7.61
CA ARG A 71 -8.30 -4.53 7.34
C ARG A 71 -9.50 -3.58 7.44
N ASN A 72 -9.58 -2.79 8.51
CA ASN A 72 -10.68 -1.86 8.72
C ASN A 72 -10.71 -0.76 7.65
N THR A 73 -9.55 -0.31 7.18
CA THR A 73 -9.45 0.64 6.07
C THR A 73 -9.97 0.03 4.77
N LEU A 74 -9.57 -1.21 4.46
CA LEU A 74 -10.04 -1.93 3.28
C LEU A 74 -11.54 -2.24 3.34
N ALA A 75 -12.08 -2.57 4.51
CA ALA A 75 -13.53 -2.80 4.69
C ALA A 75 -14.38 -1.54 4.47
N LEU A 76 -13.82 -0.34 4.65
CA LEU A 76 -14.47 0.93 4.35
C LEU A 76 -14.31 1.37 2.89
N ASP A 77 -13.42 0.75 2.15
CA ASP A 77 -13.20 1.05 0.73
C ASP A 77 -14.39 0.53 -0.08
N LYS A 78 -14.94 1.41 -0.91
CA LYS A 78 -16.06 1.11 -1.80
C LYS A 78 -15.62 0.60 -3.17
N SER A 79 -14.32 0.60 -3.42
CA SER A 79 -13.75 0.18 -4.70
C SER A 79 -13.64 -1.33 -4.73
N ILE A 80 -14.43 -1.96 -5.59
CA ILE A 80 -14.46 -3.42 -5.74
C ILE A 80 -13.31 -3.90 -6.64
N ASP A 81 -12.94 -3.09 -7.63
CA ASP A 81 -11.94 -3.42 -8.63
C ASP A 81 -10.96 -2.27 -8.89
N LYS A 82 -9.91 -2.57 -9.64
CA LYS A 82 -8.87 -1.62 -10.02
C LYS A 82 -9.41 -0.44 -10.82
N GLU A 83 -10.37 -0.65 -11.70
CA GLU A 83 -10.94 0.40 -12.55
C GLU A 83 -11.74 1.39 -11.72
N THR A 84 -12.57 0.88 -10.82
CA THR A 84 -13.35 1.71 -9.89
C THR A 84 -12.44 2.56 -9.01
N ALA A 85 -11.36 1.96 -8.48
CA ALA A 85 -10.38 2.68 -7.68
C ALA A 85 -9.68 3.81 -8.47
N LEU A 86 -9.29 3.53 -9.72
CA LEU A 86 -8.69 4.55 -10.61
C LEU A 86 -9.66 5.69 -10.91
N PHE A 87 -10.93 5.40 -11.11
CA PHE A 87 -11.96 6.42 -11.34
C PHE A 87 -12.20 7.29 -10.10
N GLU A 88 -12.24 6.70 -8.92
CA GLU A 88 -12.36 7.46 -7.68
C GLU A 88 -11.17 8.38 -7.46
N ILE A 89 -9.94 7.91 -7.67
CA ILE A 89 -8.72 8.73 -7.61
C ILE A 89 -8.79 9.86 -8.63
N TYR A 90 -9.18 9.55 -9.87
CA TYR A 90 -9.29 10.56 -10.93
C TYR A 90 -10.30 11.65 -10.60
N LYS A 91 -11.49 11.29 -10.11
CA LYS A 91 -12.54 12.25 -9.71
C LYS A 91 -12.07 13.22 -8.61
N ILE A 92 -11.29 12.71 -7.64
CA ILE A 92 -10.73 13.54 -6.56
C ILE A 92 -9.70 14.53 -7.09
N LEU A 93 -8.82 14.08 -8.00
CA LEU A 93 -7.72 14.90 -8.53
C LEU A 93 -8.17 15.86 -9.63
N ARG A 94 -9.18 15.48 -10.40
CA ARG A 94 -9.75 16.28 -11.50
C ARG A 94 -11.29 16.37 -11.39
N PRO A 95 -11.80 17.15 -10.45
CA PRO A 95 -13.24 17.31 -10.29
C PRO A 95 -13.83 17.98 -11.52
N GLY A 96 -14.92 17.41 -12.05
CA GLY A 96 -15.65 17.95 -13.19
C GLY A 96 -15.30 17.35 -14.55
N GLU A 97 -14.24 16.54 -14.66
CA GLU A 97 -13.92 15.81 -15.88
C GLU A 97 -14.47 14.37 -15.80
N PRO A 98 -15.16 13.85 -16.83
CA PRO A 98 -15.59 12.46 -16.84
C PRO A 98 -14.37 11.54 -16.98
N PRO A 99 -14.19 10.55 -16.08
CA PRO A 99 -13.08 9.62 -16.15
C PRO A 99 -13.25 8.63 -17.31
N THR A 100 -12.17 8.38 -18.04
CA THR A 100 -12.04 7.22 -18.93
C THR A 100 -10.95 6.31 -18.37
N VAL A 101 -10.98 5.01 -18.67
CA VAL A 101 -9.98 4.05 -18.17
C VAL A 101 -8.58 4.50 -18.57
N GLU A 102 -8.41 4.94 -19.80
CA GLU A 102 -7.12 5.41 -20.32
C GLU A 102 -6.62 6.66 -19.61
N SER A 103 -7.48 7.68 -19.43
CA SER A 103 -7.08 8.93 -18.78
C SER A 103 -6.82 8.76 -17.29
N ALA A 104 -7.58 7.90 -16.62
CA ALA A 104 -7.41 7.60 -15.20
C ALA A 104 -6.12 6.81 -14.96
N THR A 105 -5.83 5.81 -15.80
CA THR A 105 -4.59 5.03 -15.72
C THR A 105 -3.38 5.92 -16.00
N ALA A 106 -3.40 6.71 -17.08
CA ALA A 106 -2.31 7.62 -17.41
C ALA A 106 -2.05 8.67 -16.31
N LEU A 107 -3.12 9.20 -15.69
CA LEU A 107 -2.99 10.11 -14.56
C LEU A 107 -2.32 9.41 -13.38
N PHE A 108 -2.79 8.22 -13.00
CA PHE A 108 -2.26 7.47 -11.86
C PHE A 108 -0.80 7.10 -12.06
N GLU A 109 -0.42 6.59 -13.25
CA GLU A 109 0.96 6.27 -13.57
C GLU A 109 1.87 7.50 -13.52
N SER A 110 1.36 8.65 -13.99
CA SER A 110 2.12 9.89 -14.00
C SER A 110 2.38 10.49 -12.61
N LEU A 111 1.67 10.04 -11.56
CA LEU A 111 1.83 10.59 -10.21
C LEU A 111 3.15 10.20 -9.57
N PHE A 112 3.55 8.92 -9.70
CA PHE A 112 4.68 8.36 -8.95
C PHE A 112 5.58 7.43 -9.75
N PHE A 113 5.12 6.92 -10.91
CA PHE A 113 5.77 5.84 -11.63
C PHE A 113 6.43 6.31 -12.95
N ASP A 114 6.11 7.50 -13.41
CA ASP A 114 6.65 8.08 -14.64
C ASP A 114 7.90 8.91 -14.34
N ALA A 115 9.04 8.49 -14.88
CA ALA A 115 10.33 9.15 -14.70
C ALA A 115 10.40 10.58 -15.26
N ASP A 116 9.54 10.91 -16.24
CA ASP A 116 9.48 12.27 -16.80
C ASP A 116 8.73 13.26 -15.90
N ARG A 117 7.92 12.76 -14.97
CA ARG A 117 7.05 13.58 -14.12
C ARG A 117 7.36 13.49 -12.64
N TYR A 118 7.94 12.39 -12.20
CA TYR A 118 8.28 12.14 -10.80
C TYR A 118 9.76 11.81 -10.64
N ASP A 119 10.43 12.46 -9.71
CA ASP A 119 11.84 12.26 -9.42
C ASP A 119 12.10 12.34 -7.91
N LEU A 120 12.44 11.21 -7.32
CA LEU A 120 12.81 11.09 -5.91
C LEU A 120 14.18 11.73 -5.63
N SER A 121 15.00 11.92 -6.64
CA SER A 121 16.43 12.16 -6.59
C SER A 121 17.24 11.01 -5.96
N ASP A 122 18.54 10.99 -6.18
CA ASP A 122 19.42 9.95 -5.61
C ASP A 122 19.40 9.99 -4.06
N VAL A 123 19.40 11.19 -3.49
CA VAL A 123 19.33 11.38 -2.04
C VAL A 123 18.00 10.88 -1.46
N GLY A 124 16.89 11.13 -2.16
CA GLY A 124 15.58 10.65 -1.76
C GLY A 124 15.51 9.13 -1.76
N ARG A 125 16.04 8.49 -2.83
CA ARG A 125 16.10 7.02 -2.94
C ARG A 125 16.93 6.40 -1.83
N VAL A 126 18.13 6.90 -1.59
CA VAL A 126 19.02 6.40 -0.52
C VAL A 126 18.34 6.52 0.85
N LYS A 127 17.73 7.67 1.16
CA LYS A 127 17.01 7.86 2.44
C LYS A 127 15.82 6.92 2.58
N LEU A 128 15.05 6.71 1.51
CA LEU A 128 13.92 5.79 1.49
C LEU A 128 14.38 4.34 1.74
N ASN A 129 15.42 3.91 1.03
CA ASN A 129 16.01 2.58 1.19
C ASN A 129 16.50 2.37 2.63
N MET A 130 17.23 3.33 3.20
CA MET A 130 17.71 3.25 4.59
C MET A 130 16.57 3.19 5.60
N ARG A 131 15.51 3.98 5.40
CA ARG A 131 14.38 4.03 6.35
C ARG A 131 13.53 2.77 6.32
N LEU A 132 13.31 2.23 5.12
CA LEU A 132 12.43 1.07 4.89
C LEU A 132 13.20 -0.25 4.81
N ASN A 133 14.53 -0.21 4.93
CA ASN A 133 15.43 -1.37 4.77
C ASN A 133 15.20 -2.10 3.44
N LEU A 134 15.26 -1.33 2.34
CA LEU A 134 15.07 -1.82 0.98
C LEU A 134 16.41 -1.91 0.24
N ASP A 135 16.54 -2.89 -0.64
CA ASP A 135 17.72 -3.10 -1.50
C ASP A 135 17.50 -2.55 -2.93
N THR A 136 16.57 -1.62 -3.12
CA THR A 136 16.30 -1.04 -4.43
C THR A 136 17.52 -0.25 -4.93
N PRO A 137 17.95 -0.43 -6.19
CA PRO A 137 19.11 0.32 -6.72
C PRO A 137 18.90 1.84 -6.65
N ASP A 138 19.96 2.57 -6.29
CA ASP A 138 19.92 4.04 -6.17
C ASP A 138 19.61 4.76 -7.49
N THR A 139 19.78 4.08 -8.61
CA THR A 139 19.44 4.57 -9.96
C THR A 139 17.94 4.64 -10.23
N VAL A 140 17.12 3.93 -9.43
CA VAL A 140 15.65 3.93 -9.55
C VAL A 140 15.11 5.16 -8.85
N ARG A 141 14.75 6.19 -9.61
CA ARG A 141 14.31 7.50 -9.11
C ARG A 141 12.79 7.67 -9.05
N VAL A 142 12.03 6.65 -9.43
CA VAL A 142 10.56 6.59 -9.31
C VAL A 142 10.17 5.66 -8.19
N LEU A 143 8.94 5.77 -7.68
CA LEU A 143 8.43 4.82 -6.69
C LEU A 143 8.14 3.47 -7.33
N THR A 144 8.34 2.41 -6.55
CA THR A 144 7.96 1.04 -6.91
C THR A 144 6.76 0.60 -6.07
N LYS A 145 6.11 -0.48 -6.48
CA LYS A 145 5.02 -1.07 -5.68
C LYS A 145 5.52 -1.56 -4.32
N GLU A 146 6.76 -2.05 -4.27
CA GLU A 146 7.43 -2.50 -3.05
C GLU A 146 7.68 -1.34 -2.09
N ASP A 147 8.07 -0.17 -2.60
CA ASP A 147 8.23 1.04 -1.78
C ASP A 147 6.90 1.39 -1.08
N ILE A 148 5.79 1.40 -1.82
CA ILE A 148 4.47 1.72 -1.29
C ILE A 148 4.04 0.71 -0.23
N ALA A 149 4.20 -0.59 -0.49
CA ALA A 149 3.88 -1.65 0.46
C ALA A 149 4.70 -1.52 1.76
N SER A 150 6.01 -1.21 1.63
CA SER A 150 6.91 -1.03 2.77
C SER A 150 6.60 0.23 3.58
N VAL A 151 6.20 1.31 2.91
CA VAL A 151 5.72 2.54 3.59
C VAL A 151 4.45 2.23 4.39
N LEU A 152 3.47 1.53 3.80
CA LEU A 152 2.24 1.15 4.50
C LEU A 152 2.53 0.26 5.70
N LYS A 153 3.43 -0.74 5.54
CA LYS A 153 3.87 -1.59 6.65
C LYS A 153 4.46 -0.75 7.79
N THR A 154 5.39 0.15 7.47
CA THR A 154 6.03 1.01 8.47
C THR A 154 5.03 1.91 9.17
N LEU A 155 4.03 2.46 8.46
CA LEU A 155 2.99 3.29 9.07
C LEU A 155 2.11 2.49 10.03
N VAL A 156 1.76 1.26 9.68
CA VAL A 156 1.00 0.36 10.57
C VAL A 156 1.83 -0.01 11.79
N ASP A 157 3.11 -0.37 11.60
CA ASP A 157 4.03 -0.70 12.70
C ASP A 157 4.18 0.48 13.67
N LEU A 158 4.35 1.71 13.17
CA LEU A 158 4.40 2.91 14.01
C LEU A 158 3.10 3.15 14.77
N ARG A 159 1.96 2.89 14.16
CA ARG A 159 0.65 3.00 14.81
C ARG A 159 0.46 1.94 15.89
N ASP A 160 1.03 0.76 15.73
CA ASP A 160 1.07 -0.31 16.73
C ASP A 160 2.16 -0.08 17.80
N GLY A 161 2.83 1.07 17.77
CA GLY A 161 3.87 1.43 18.75
C GLY A 161 5.23 0.77 18.49
N LYS A 162 5.44 0.21 17.31
CA LYS A 162 6.72 -0.38 16.89
C LYS A 162 7.55 0.65 16.14
N GLY A 163 8.78 0.89 16.60
CA GLY A 163 9.71 1.84 16.00
C GLY A 163 9.54 3.27 16.51
N ASP A 164 10.36 4.16 15.99
CA ASP A 164 10.45 5.56 16.42
C ASP A 164 9.96 6.51 15.33
N ILE A 165 9.28 7.57 15.76
CA ILE A 165 8.86 8.66 14.87
C ILE A 165 10.07 9.58 14.65
N ASP A 166 10.33 9.92 13.39
CA ASP A 166 11.41 10.84 13.06
C ASP A 166 11.12 12.25 13.56
N ASP A 167 12.11 12.85 14.24
CA ASP A 167 12.07 14.25 14.62
C ASP A 167 12.35 15.13 13.39
N ILE A 168 11.35 15.89 12.95
CA ILE A 168 11.44 16.77 11.77
C ILE A 168 12.44 17.89 12.01
N ASP A 169 12.61 18.36 13.24
CA ASP A 169 13.49 19.46 13.58
C ASP A 169 14.95 19.03 13.78
N ASN A 170 15.21 17.73 13.84
CA ASN A 170 16.56 17.22 13.93
C ASN A 170 17.34 17.55 12.66
N LEU A 171 18.51 18.15 12.80
CA LEU A 171 19.37 18.55 11.68
C LEU A 171 19.82 17.36 10.82
N GLY A 172 19.87 16.14 11.36
CA GLY A 172 20.13 14.93 10.60
C GLY A 172 19.02 14.58 9.59
N ASN A 173 17.79 15.02 9.84
CA ASN A 173 16.63 14.80 8.96
C ASN A 173 16.40 15.96 7.97
N ARG A 174 17.12 17.06 8.13
CA ARG A 174 17.02 18.25 7.26
C ARG A 174 18.19 18.31 6.30
N ARG A 175 17.88 18.42 5.01
CA ARG A 175 18.90 18.59 3.97
C ARG A 175 19.12 20.06 3.68
N VAL A 176 20.38 20.47 3.59
CA VAL A 176 20.77 21.82 3.14
C VAL A 176 20.94 21.78 1.63
N ARG A 177 20.25 22.66 0.91
CA ARG A 177 20.43 22.83 -0.53
C ARG A 177 21.61 23.77 -0.80
N SER A 178 22.53 23.30 -1.65
CA SER A 178 23.66 24.13 -2.10
C SER A 178 23.20 25.20 -3.09
N VAL A 179 24.01 26.24 -3.27
CA VAL A 179 23.74 27.30 -4.24
C VAL A 179 23.62 26.76 -5.67
N GLY A 180 24.45 25.76 -6.04
CA GLY A 180 24.38 25.10 -7.34
C GLY A 180 23.03 24.48 -7.60
N GLU A 181 22.48 23.75 -6.65
CA GLU A 181 21.16 23.11 -6.77
C GLU A 181 20.03 24.16 -6.87
N LEU A 182 20.11 25.24 -6.13
CA LEU A 182 19.15 26.34 -6.22
C LEU A 182 19.15 27.00 -7.60
N VAL A 183 20.33 27.25 -8.16
CA VAL A 183 20.51 27.83 -9.50
C VAL A 183 20.01 26.86 -10.57
N GLU A 184 20.35 25.57 -10.48
CA GLU A 184 19.84 24.53 -11.39
C GLU A 184 18.31 24.51 -11.44
N ASN A 185 17.66 24.53 -10.28
CA ASN A 185 16.20 24.56 -10.22
C ASN A 185 15.61 25.82 -10.87
N GLN A 186 16.20 26.98 -10.70
CA GLN A 186 15.74 28.21 -11.37
C GLN A 186 15.93 28.13 -12.88
N PHE A 187 17.06 27.58 -13.34
CA PHE A 187 17.31 27.34 -14.77
C PHE A 187 16.27 26.40 -15.38
N ARG A 188 15.98 25.29 -14.71
CA ARG A 188 14.96 24.32 -15.14
C ARG A 188 13.58 24.98 -15.29
N ILE A 189 13.17 25.79 -14.32
CA ILE A 189 11.90 26.55 -14.38
C ILE A 189 11.91 27.52 -15.56
N GLY A 190 13.01 28.20 -15.80
CA GLY A 190 13.17 29.11 -16.95
C GLY A 190 13.04 28.39 -18.29
N LEU A 191 13.70 27.24 -18.45
CA LEU A 191 13.62 26.40 -19.65
C LEU A 191 12.22 25.87 -19.90
N LEU A 192 11.53 25.39 -18.86
CA LEU A 192 10.13 24.94 -18.98
C LEU A 192 9.16 26.06 -19.39
N ARG A 193 9.38 27.27 -18.92
CA ARG A 193 8.59 28.45 -19.34
C ARG A 193 8.85 28.78 -20.81
N MET A 194 10.11 28.70 -21.23
CA MET A 194 10.50 28.93 -22.62
C MET A 194 9.92 27.88 -23.55
N GLU A 195 9.98 26.61 -23.18
CA GLU A 195 9.34 25.52 -23.93
C GLU A 195 7.82 25.74 -24.12
N ARG A 196 7.12 26.11 -23.04
CA ARG A 196 5.67 26.41 -23.10
C ARG A 196 5.34 27.61 -23.98
N ALA A 197 6.25 28.56 -24.08
CA ALA A 197 6.03 29.74 -24.92
C ALA A 197 6.31 29.47 -26.42
N ILE A 198 7.11 28.45 -26.73
CA ILE A 198 7.43 28.04 -28.11
C ILE A 198 6.38 27.08 -28.67
N ARG A 199 5.80 26.22 -27.84
CA ARG A 199 4.64 25.35 -28.20
C ARG A 199 3.37 26.17 -28.37
#